data_a43dad64b24865ff4f01c514f1be9135
#
_entry.id   a43dad64b24865ff4f01c514f1be9135
#
_cell.length_a   1.000
_cell.length_b   1.000
_cell.length_c   1.000
_cell.angle_alpha   90.00
_cell.angle_beta   90.00
_cell.angle_gamma   90.00
#
_symmetry.space_group_name_H-M   'P 1'
#
loop_
_entity.id
_entity.type
_entity.pdbx_description
1 polymer ?
#
loop_
_entity_poly.entity_id
_entity_poly.type
_entity_poly.pdbx_seq_one_letter_code
_entity_poly.pdbx_strand_id
1 'polypeptide(L)'
;GGMVRVGFTFEGATLDGMPVPATVGTLANGVRIKVGDPDKVVDVGEHRYALHYRTTRQIGRFEGFDELYWNATGNGWMFPIDIADARIRLPAEVNFGKRAVYTGPQGSTSSNAEVISEKPGDMSFRTTQPLGPYEGLTVAAAFPKGVVAETNSVSRLGDWLSDYGPVAAGALALLGLGGFYYVAWKRAGRNPRAGTVVPIFEPPVDLTPAGMRYVLKMGGDNRGFAA
;
A
#
# COMPACT_ATOMS: atom_id res chain seq x y z
N GLY A 1 1.50 10.59 5.29
CA GLY A 1 1.21 9.27 5.82
C GLY A 1 1.68 8.22 4.86
N GLY A 2 2.51 7.28 5.31
CA GLY A 2 2.97 6.17 4.49
C GLY A 2 1.81 5.19 4.21
N MET A 3 1.84 4.52 3.07
CA MET A 3 0.93 3.41 2.78
C MET A 3 1.29 2.23 3.70
N VAL A 4 0.37 1.85 4.57
CA VAL A 4 0.49 0.71 5.47
C VAL A 4 -0.27 -0.47 4.86
N ARG A 5 0.41 -1.59 4.69
CA ARG A 5 -0.24 -2.80 4.18
C ARG A 5 -1.10 -3.43 5.28
N VAL A 6 -2.41 -3.48 5.08
CA VAL A 6 -3.39 -4.09 5.97
C VAL A 6 -3.53 -5.57 5.62
N GLY A 7 -3.44 -6.45 6.62
CA GLY A 7 -3.77 -7.87 6.43
C GLY A 7 -5.29 -8.07 6.41
N PHE A 8 -5.77 -8.97 5.56
CA PHE A 8 -7.17 -9.36 5.48
C PHE A 8 -7.28 -10.89 5.39
N THR A 9 -8.10 -11.47 6.26
CA THR A 9 -8.40 -12.90 6.26
C THR A 9 -9.92 -13.07 6.29
N PHE A 10 -10.46 -13.65 5.24
CA PHE A 10 -11.88 -14.03 5.18
C PHE A 10 -12.09 -15.33 5.94
N GLU A 11 -13.06 -15.35 6.84
CA GLU A 11 -13.35 -16.50 7.72
C GLU A 11 -14.62 -17.26 7.29
N GLY A 12 -15.54 -16.59 6.59
CA GLY A 12 -16.75 -17.24 6.07
C GLY A 12 -17.89 -16.28 5.81
N ALA A 13 -18.93 -16.78 5.13
CA ALA A 13 -20.18 -16.10 4.93
C ALA A 13 -21.37 -17.02 5.19
N THR A 14 -22.48 -16.43 5.62
CA THR A 14 -23.76 -17.14 5.73
C THR A 14 -24.87 -16.35 5.02
N LEU A 15 -25.85 -17.07 4.51
CA LEU A 15 -27.12 -16.57 3.99
C LEU A 15 -28.23 -17.20 4.84
N ASP A 16 -29.03 -16.37 5.49
CA ASP A 16 -30.13 -16.80 6.38
C ASP A 16 -29.68 -17.80 7.47
N GLY A 17 -28.43 -17.61 7.96
CA GLY A 17 -27.83 -18.47 8.98
C GLY A 17 -27.17 -19.75 8.45
N MET A 18 -27.31 -20.08 7.17
CA MET A 18 -26.65 -21.23 6.55
C MET A 18 -25.35 -20.84 5.85
N PRO A 19 -24.27 -21.63 5.94
CA PRO A 19 -23.04 -21.38 5.21
C PRO A 19 -23.27 -21.26 3.70
N VAL A 20 -22.68 -20.22 3.09
CA VAL A 20 -22.78 -19.97 1.65
C VAL A 20 -21.38 -19.86 1.04
N PRO A 21 -21.18 -20.39 -0.19
CA PRO A 21 -19.90 -20.23 -0.89
C PRO A 21 -19.54 -18.75 -1.07
N ALA A 22 -18.25 -18.45 -0.97
CA ALA A 22 -17.75 -17.12 -1.27
C ALA A 22 -16.39 -17.18 -1.96
N THR A 23 -16.16 -16.26 -2.88
CA THR A 23 -14.89 -16.12 -3.60
C THR A 23 -14.24 -14.81 -3.21
N VAL A 24 -12.97 -14.86 -2.82
CA VAL A 24 -12.17 -13.70 -2.41
C VAL A 24 -11.20 -13.33 -3.53
N GLY A 25 -11.29 -12.12 -4.03
CA GLY A 25 -10.39 -11.57 -5.05
C GLY A 25 -9.63 -10.35 -4.50
N THR A 26 -8.35 -10.24 -4.83
CA THR A 26 -7.51 -9.09 -4.47
C THR A 26 -7.70 -7.98 -5.50
N LEU A 27 -7.85 -6.75 -5.03
CA LEU A 27 -7.87 -5.52 -5.81
C LEU A 27 -6.62 -4.70 -5.49
N ALA A 28 -6.33 -3.69 -6.30
CA ALA A 28 -5.18 -2.82 -6.11
C ALA A 28 -5.19 -2.10 -4.73
N ASN A 29 -6.39 -1.79 -4.21
CA ASN A 29 -6.60 -1.05 -2.96
C ASN A 29 -7.53 -1.76 -1.96
N GLY A 30 -7.70 -3.09 -2.09
CA GLY A 30 -8.61 -3.81 -1.20
C GLY A 30 -8.89 -5.24 -1.60
N VAL A 31 -9.97 -5.76 -1.07
CA VAL A 31 -10.43 -7.14 -1.30
C VAL A 31 -11.89 -7.10 -1.75
N ARG A 32 -12.21 -7.91 -2.75
CA ARG A 32 -13.58 -8.14 -3.19
C ARG A 32 -14.04 -9.51 -2.76
N ILE A 33 -15.15 -9.57 -2.05
CA ILE A 33 -15.81 -10.81 -1.66
C ILE A 33 -17.08 -10.94 -2.48
N LYS A 34 -17.19 -12.01 -3.27
CA LYS A 34 -18.41 -12.39 -3.95
C LYS A 34 -19.04 -13.52 -3.15
N VAL A 35 -20.23 -13.30 -2.64
CA VAL A 35 -20.97 -14.27 -1.82
C VAL A 35 -22.08 -14.87 -2.67
N GLY A 36 -22.21 -16.19 -2.66
CA GLY A 36 -23.19 -16.94 -3.40
C GLY A 36 -22.57 -17.92 -4.40
N ASP A 37 -23.42 -18.71 -5.00
CA ASP A 37 -23.11 -19.67 -6.06
C ASP A 37 -23.60 -19.05 -7.39
N PRO A 38 -22.75 -18.91 -8.42
CA PRO A 38 -23.16 -18.31 -9.70
C PRO A 38 -24.27 -19.11 -10.41
N ASP A 39 -24.42 -20.39 -10.10
CA ASP A 39 -25.40 -21.27 -10.71
C ASP A 39 -26.70 -21.39 -9.90
N LYS A 40 -26.81 -20.64 -8.80
CA LYS A 40 -27.99 -20.63 -7.93
C LYS A 40 -28.59 -19.24 -7.80
N VAL A 41 -29.85 -19.14 -8.11
CA VAL A 41 -30.62 -17.92 -7.87
C VAL A 41 -31.16 -17.97 -6.44
N VAL A 42 -31.06 -16.87 -5.73
CA VAL A 42 -31.68 -16.68 -4.41
C VAL A 42 -33.15 -16.31 -4.62
N ASP A 43 -34.04 -16.86 -3.81
CA ASP A 43 -35.47 -16.55 -3.88
C ASP A 43 -35.71 -15.04 -3.70
N VAL A 44 -36.80 -14.56 -4.25
CA VAL A 44 -37.19 -13.16 -4.08
C VAL A 44 -37.70 -12.95 -2.66
N GLY A 45 -37.09 -12.00 -1.95
CA GLY A 45 -37.48 -11.73 -0.56
C GLY A 45 -36.40 -11.01 0.22
N GLU A 46 -36.62 -10.90 1.51
CA GLU A 46 -35.65 -10.36 2.45
C GLU A 46 -34.67 -11.47 2.87
N HIS A 47 -33.37 -11.19 2.74
CA HIS A 47 -32.30 -12.12 3.06
C HIS A 47 -31.26 -11.50 3.99
N ARG A 48 -30.74 -12.30 4.90
CA ARG A 48 -29.67 -11.89 5.81
C ARG A 48 -28.34 -12.50 5.42
N TYR A 49 -27.43 -11.68 4.92
CA TYR A 49 -26.03 -12.06 4.70
C TYR A 49 -25.21 -11.68 5.93
N ALA A 50 -24.36 -12.60 6.41
CA ALA A 50 -23.33 -12.30 7.39
C ALA A 50 -21.96 -12.68 6.83
N LEU A 51 -21.00 -11.77 6.94
CA LEU A 51 -19.62 -11.96 6.53
C LEU A 51 -18.72 -11.87 7.75
N HIS A 52 -17.88 -12.88 7.92
CA HIS A 52 -16.89 -12.94 8.99
C HIS A 52 -15.50 -12.78 8.39
N TYR A 53 -14.75 -11.82 8.89
CA TYR A 53 -13.38 -11.57 8.44
C TYR A 53 -12.56 -10.94 9.54
N ARG A 54 -11.25 -11.04 9.42
CA ARG A 54 -10.27 -10.43 10.32
C ARG A 54 -9.37 -9.49 9.54
N THR A 55 -9.05 -8.37 10.15
CA THR A 55 -8.08 -7.42 9.61
C THR A 55 -7.00 -7.13 10.65
N THR A 56 -5.84 -6.70 10.17
CA THR A 56 -4.73 -6.28 11.03
C THR A 56 -4.41 -4.82 10.79
N ARG A 57 -3.71 -4.18 11.74
CA ARG A 57 -3.17 -2.81 11.59
C ARG A 57 -4.25 -1.73 11.37
N GLN A 58 -5.45 -1.91 11.94
CA GLN A 58 -6.55 -0.96 11.83
C GLN A 58 -6.64 0.02 13.01
N ILE A 59 -5.87 -0.22 14.07
CA ILE A 59 -5.85 0.65 15.24
C ILE A 59 -4.77 1.71 15.07
N GLY A 60 -5.17 2.98 15.07
CA GLY A 60 -4.28 4.13 15.17
C GLY A 60 -3.67 4.21 16.57
N ARG A 61 -2.35 4.32 16.66
CA ARG A 61 -1.61 4.42 17.94
C ARG A 61 -1.12 5.85 18.12
N PHE A 62 -1.73 6.59 19.04
CA PHE A 62 -1.36 7.95 19.38
C PHE A 62 -0.64 8.00 20.72
N GLU A 63 -0.07 9.15 21.11
CA GLU A 63 0.70 9.27 22.34
C GLU A 63 -0.14 9.00 23.60
N GLY A 64 -1.37 9.53 23.67
CA GLY A 64 -2.24 9.44 24.84
C GLY A 64 -3.39 8.44 24.73
N PHE A 65 -3.66 7.90 23.54
CA PHE A 65 -4.81 7.03 23.29
C PHE A 65 -4.59 6.15 22.06
N ASP A 66 -5.41 5.15 21.92
CA ASP A 66 -5.56 4.36 20.69
C ASP A 66 -6.92 4.69 20.06
N GLU A 67 -7.03 4.57 18.73
CA GLU A 67 -8.25 4.90 18.00
C GLU A 67 -8.56 3.83 16.95
N LEU A 68 -9.80 3.41 16.90
CA LEU A 68 -10.35 2.70 15.76
C LEU A 68 -11.02 3.72 14.83
N TYR A 69 -10.53 3.81 13.60
CA TYR A 69 -11.19 4.54 12.50
C TYR A 69 -11.64 3.51 11.48
N TRP A 70 -12.96 3.34 11.31
CA TRP A 70 -13.52 2.24 10.57
C TRP A 70 -14.63 2.66 9.62
N ASN A 71 -14.46 2.36 8.32
CA ASN A 71 -15.53 2.49 7.35
C ASN A 71 -16.44 1.25 7.45
N ALA A 72 -17.57 1.40 8.14
CA ALA A 72 -18.42 0.27 8.54
C ALA A 72 -19.15 -0.35 7.35
N THR A 73 -19.68 0.46 6.43
CA THR A 73 -20.46 -0.05 5.28
C THR A 73 -19.65 -0.13 3.99
N GLY A 74 -18.57 0.66 3.87
CA GLY A 74 -17.92 0.92 2.58
C GLY A 74 -18.75 1.89 1.71
N ASN A 75 -18.11 2.42 0.65
CA ASN A 75 -18.71 3.37 -0.29
C ASN A 75 -18.93 2.76 -1.69
N GLY A 76 -18.92 1.44 -1.80
CA GLY A 76 -19.03 0.75 -3.09
C GLY A 76 -20.43 0.25 -3.45
N TRP A 77 -21.43 0.54 -2.64
CA TRP A 77 -22.80 0.09 -2.85
C TRP A 77 -23.51 0.94 -3.90
N MET A 78 -24.02 0.31 -4.95
CA MET A 78 -24.85 0.97 -5.96
C MET A 78 -26.30 1.14 -5.49
N PHE A 79 -26.68 0.48 -4.41
CA PHE A 79 -28.00 0.55 -3.80
C PHE A 79 -27.98 1.48 -2.58
N PRO A 80 -29.09 2.14 -2.27
CA PRO A 80 -29.22 2.88 -1.03
C PRO A 80 -29.19 1.92 0.17
N ILE A 81 -28.79 2.44 1.33
CA ILE A 81 -28.82 1.74 2.61
C ILE A 81 -29.81 2.47 3.51
N ASP A 82 -30.93 1.84 3.81
CA ASP A 82 -31.98 2.46 4.61
C ASP A 82 -31.51 2.77 6.02
N ILE A 83 -30.81 1.84 6.66
CA ILE A 83 -30.25 1.98 8.00
C ILE A 83 -28.87 1.32 8.03
N ALA A 84 -27.87 2.04 8.52
CA ALA A 84 -26.55 1.49 8.81
C ALA A 84 -26.28 1.56 10.30
N ASP A 85 -25.96 0.42 10.90
CA ASP A 85 -25.53 0.27 12.28
C ASP A 85 -24.05 -0.11 12.32
N ALA A 86 -23.30 0.47 13.26
CA ALA A 86 -21.95 0.07 13.58
C ALA A 86 -21.82 -0.16 15.08
N ARG A 87 -21.18 -1.27 15.48
CA ARG A 87 -20.94 -1.58 16.90
C ARG A 87 -19.47 -1.88 17.11
N ILE A 88 -18.88 -1.17 18.05
CA ILE A 88 -17.50 -1.37 18.50
C ILE A 88 -17.53 -2.10 19.83
N ARG A 89 -16.84 -3.24 19.90
CA ARG A 89 -16.58 -3.97 21.14
C ARG A 89 -15.09 -4.02 21.40
N LEU A 90 -14.69 -3.56 22.57
CA LEU A 90 -13.32 -3.68 23.07
C LEU A 90 -13.17 -4.98 23.90
N PRO A 91 -11.96 -5.52 23.99
CA PRO A 91 -11.71 -6.72 24.79
C PRO A 91 -11.75 -6.46 26.31
N ALA A 92 -11.90 -5.20 26.74
CA ALA A 92 -12.01 -4.80 28.15
C ALA A 92 -13.11 -3.76 28.34
N GLU A 93 -13.69 -3.72 29.53
CA GLU A 93 -14.70 -2.76 29.94
C GLU A 93 -14.05 -1.42 30.32
N VAL A 94 -13.75 -0.59 29.32
CA VAL A 94 -13.15 0.74 29.47
C VAL A 94 -14.04 1.79 28.82
N ASN A 95 -13.99 3.00 29.33
CA ASN A 95 -14.74 4.11 28.75
C ASN A 95 -14.09 4.54 27.43
N PHE A 96 -14.93 4.86 26.46
CA PHE A 96 -14.50 5.49 25.22
C PHE A 96 -14.14 6.96 25.45
N GLY A 97 -13.19 7.45 24.67
CA GLY A 97 -12.79 8.85 24.63
C GLY A 97 -13.53 9.63 23.54
N LYS A 98 -12.76 10.40 22.76
CA LYS A 98 -13.28 11.13 21.61
C LYS A 98 -13.86 10.16 20.58
N ARG A 99 -14.94 10.60 19.94
CA ARG A 99 -15.62 9.86 18.89
C ARG A 99 -16.04 10.78 17.77
N ALA A 100 -16.14 10.24 16.57
CA ALA A 100 -16.65 10.93 15.39
C ALA A 100 -17.40 9.94 14.51
N VAL A 101 -18.36 10.47 13.77
CA VAL A 101 -19.11 9.75 12.74
C VAL A 101 -19.07 10.56 11.46
N TYR A 102 -18.97 9.87 10.33
CA TYR A 102 -19.01 10.49 9.01
C TYR A 102 -19.96 9.68 8.13
N THR A 103 -20.80 10.39 7.39
CA THR A 103 -21.74 9.79 6.43
C THR A 103 -21.60 10.44 5.06
N GLY A 104 -21.96 9.70 4.01
CA GLY A 104 -21.94 10.20 2.64
C GLY A 104 -20.84 9.59 1.77
N PRO A 105 -20.57 10.20 0.60
CA PRO A 105 -19.53 9.73 -0.31
C PRO A 105 -18.13 9.90 0.28
N GLN A 106 -17.15 9.28 -0.33
CA GLN A 106 -15.75 9.35 0.11
C GLN A 106 -15.28 10.81 0.23
N GLY A 107 -14.75 11.17 1.41
CA GLY A 107 -14.29 12.52 1.72
C GLY A 107 -15.37 13.47 2.27
N SER A 108 -16.61 12.99 2.43
CA SER A 108 -17.68 13.75 3.10
C SER A 108 -17.35 13.99 4.57
N THR A 109 -17.76 15.14 5.08
CA THR A 109 -17.69 15.50 6.51
C THR A 109 -19.09 15.55 7.16
N SER A 110 -20.13 15.12 6.45
CA SER A 110 -21.46 15.02 7.01
C SER A 110 -21.51 14.01 8.16
N SER A 111 -22.37 14.23 9.15
CA SER A 111 -22.44 13.39 10.35
C SER A 111 -23.89 12.99 10.68
N ASN A 112 -24.61 12.44 9.68
CA ASN A 112 -25.99 11.98 9.83
C ASN A 112 -26.02 10.60 10.50
N ALA A 113 -25.41 10.49 11.66
CA ALA A 113 -25.45 9.32 12.52
C ALA A 113 -25.27 9.73 13.98
N GLU A 114 -25.77 8.92 14.89
CA GLU A 114 -25.72 9.17 16.32
C GLU A 114 -25.24 7.94 17.09
N VAL A 115 -24.81 8.15 18.33
CA VAL A 115 -24.51 7.08 19.28
C VAL A 115 -25.82 6.64 19.93
N ILE A 116 -26.27 5.43 19.61
CA ILE A 116 -27.52 4.86 20.19
C ILE A 116 -27.30 4.11 21.49
N SER A 117 -26.09 3.67 21.77
CA SER A 117 -25.72 3.01 23.03
C SER A 117 -24.24 3.20 23.31
N GLU A 118 -23.93 3.54 24.56
CA GLU A 118 -22.55 3.62 25.07
C GLU A 118 -22.47 3.00 26.46
N LYS A 119 -21.63 1.98 26.58
CA LYS A 119 -21.28 1.29 27.83
C LYS A 119 -19.77 1.09 27.83
N PRO A 120 -19.14 0.87 29.00
CA PRO A 120 -17.73 0.50 29.03
C PRO A 120 -17.44 -0.69 28.09
N GLY A 121 -16.54 -0.48 27.16
CA GLY A 121 -16.14 -1.49 26.17
C GLY A 121 -17.14 -1.79 25.04
N ASP A 122 -18.30 -1.14 25.00
CA ASP A 122 -19.32 -1.41 23.97
C ASP A 122 -20.02 -0.09 23.53
N MET A 123 -19.88 0.28 22.26
CA MET A 123 -20.46 1.47 21.69
C MET A 123 -21.15 1.14 20.37
N SER A 124 -22.36 1.67 20.17
CA SER A 124 -23.13 1.46 18.96
C SER A 124 -23.56 2.78 18.33
N PHE A 125 -23.48 2.84 17.04
CA PHE A 125 -23.84 3.98 16.20
C PHE A 125 -24.96 3.56 15.23
N ARG A 126 -25.81 4.52 14.84
CA ARG A 126 -26.83 4.33 13.83
C ARG A 126 -26.96 5.58 12.98
N THR A 127 -27.18 5.42 11.67
CA THR A 127 -27.52 6.52 10.79
C THR A 127 -28.89 7.09 11.13
N THR A 128 -29.02 8.42 11.09
CA THR A 128 -30.28 9.13 11.32
C THR A 128 -31.06 9.38 10.02
N GLN A 129 -30.41 9.13 8.88
CA GLN A 129 -30.98 9.24 7.54
C GLN A 129 -30.47 8.09 6.68
N PRO A 130 -31.23 7.64 5.66
CA PRO A 130 -30.74 6.68 4.68
C PRO A 130 -29.47 7.19 3.98
N LEU A 131 -28.60 6.27 3.62
CA LEU A 131 -27.43 6.56 2.77
C LEU A 131 -27.79 6.31 1.31
N GLY A 132 -27.48 7.25 0.45
CA GLY A 132 -27.66 7.12 -0.99
C GLY A 132 -26.66 6.13 -1.63
N PRO A 133 -26.81 5.85 -2.93
CA PRO A 133 -25.82 5.08 -3.68
C PRO A 133 -24.42 5.69 -3.55
N TYR A 134 -23.42 4.84 -3.33
CA TYR A 134 -22.01 5.22 -3.12
C TYR A 134 -21.72 6.04 -1.86
N GLU A 135 -22.66 6.09 -0.93
CA GLU A 135 -22.48 6.65 0.39
C GLU A 135 -22.20 5.57 1.43
N GLY A 136 -21.53 5.96 2.52
CA GLY A 136 -21.17 5.04 3.58
C GLY A 136 -21.19 5.66 4.96
N LEU A 137 -21.12 4.81 5.98
CA LEU A 137 -20.94 5.16 7.39
C LEU A 137 -19.51 4.84 7.81
N THR A 138 -18.80 5.85 8.29
CA THR A 138 -17.50 5.70 8.95
C THR A 138 -17.63 6.12 10.42
N VAL A 139 -17.08 5.32 11.30
CA VAL A 139 -17.06 5.58 12.75
C VAL A 139 -15.62 5.66 13.24
N ALA A 140 -15.37 6.59 14.15
CA ALA A 140 -14.11 6.71 14.87
C ALA A 140 -14.38 6.71 16.37
N ALA A 141 -13.59 5.96 17.12
CA ALA A 141 -13.67 5.92 18.57
C ALA A 141 -12.28 5.76 19.18
N ALA A 142 -11.93 6.69 20.06
CA ALA A 142 -10.72 6.61 20.86
C ALA A 142 -10.97 5.81 22.16
N PHE A 143 -9.95 5.13 22.63
CA PHE A 143 -9.98 4.37 23.88
C PHE A 143 -8.59 4.37 24.54
N PRO A 144 -8.48 4.02 25.83
CA PRO A 144 -7.20 4.01 26.53
C PRO A 144 -6.17 3.08 25.88
N LYS A 145 -4.90 3.43 25.98
CA LYS A 145 -3.80 2.59 25.48
C LYS A 145 -3.75 1.24 26.20
N GLY A 146 -3.28 0.22 25.47
CA GLY A 146 -3.05 -1.11 26.02
C GLY A 146 -4.31 -1.99 26.12
N VAL A 147 -5.49 -1.47 25.79
CA VAL A 147 -6.74 -2.26 25.74
C VAL A 147 -6.69 -3.29 24.62
N VAL A 148 -6.19 -2.88 23.46
CA VAL A 148 -5.92 -3.79 22.35
C VAL A 148 -4.42 -4.06 22.31
N ALA A 149 -4.04 -5.33 22.39
CA ALA A 149 -2.65 -5.74 22.41
C ALA A 149 -1.86 -5.14 21.24
N GLU A 150 -0.68 -4.64 21.52
CA GLU A 150 0.26 -4.22 20.49
C GLU A 150 0.87 -5.42 19.78
N THR A 151 1.12 -5.26 18.52
CA THR A 151 1.90 -6.22 17.74
C THR A 151 3.29 -6.38 18.35
N ASN A 152 3.74 -7.59 18.60
CA ASN A 152 5.06 -7.84 19.19
C ASN A 152 6.20 -7.35 18.27
N SER A 153 7.44 -7.26 18.83
CA SER A 153 8.59 -6.71 18.09
C SER A 153 8.94 -7.51 16.83
N VAL A 154 8.72 -8.82 16.84
CA VAL A 154 9.00 -9.70 15.70
C VAL A 154 8.02 -9.42 14.55
N SER A 155 6.74 -9.29 14.85
CA SER A 155 5.75 -8.92 13.82
C SER A 155 5.92 -7.48 13.34
N ARG A 156 6.37 -6.55 14.20
CA ARG A 156 6.73 -5.18 13.74
C ARG A 156 7.91 -5.20 12.75
N LEU A 157 8.93 -6.04 12.97
CA LEU A 157 10.02 -6.20 12.01
C LEU A 157 9.53 -6.83 10.70
N GLY A 158 8.67 -7.85 10.78
CA GLY A 158 8.04 -8.46 9.60
C GLY A 158 7.21 -7.45 8.81
N ASP A 159 6.43 -6.63 9.48
CA ASP A 159 5.64 -5.56 8.88
C ASP A 159 6.53 -4.52 8.19
N TRP A 160 7.61 -4.08 8.87
CA TRP A 160 8.59 -3.15 8.29
C TRP A 160 9.27 -3.72 7.04
N LEU A 161 9.69 -4.98 7.08
CA LEU A 161 10.28 -5.66 5.92
C LEU A 161 9.27 -5.81 4.77
N SER A 162 8.01 -6.06 5.07
CA SER A 162 6.95 -6.12 4.05
C SER A 162 6.69 -4.76 3.40
N ASP A 163 6.69 -3.69 4.18
CA ASP A 163 6.38 -2.34 3.70
C ASP A 163 7.57 -1.69 2.95
N TYR A 164 8.79 -1.87 3.45
CA TYR A 164 9.99 -1.19 2.96
C TYR A 164 11.03 -2.10 2.33
N GLY A 165 10.92 -3.42 2.49
CA GLY A 165 11.89 -4.40 1.97
C GLY A 165 12.18 -4.27 0.47
N PRO A 166 11.17 -4.14 -0.40
CA PRO A 166 11.39 -3.95 -1.84
C PRO A 166 12.18 -2.67 -2.17
N VAL A 167 11.90 -1.56 -1.45
CA VAL A 167 12.61 -0.29 -1.63
C VAL A 167 14.05 -0.40 -1.15
N ALA A 168 14.28 -1.02 0.01
CA ALA A 168 15.61 -1.25 0.55
C ALA A 168 16.44 -2.17 -0.37
N ALA A 169 15.83 -3.24 -0.88
CA ALA A 169 16.50 -4.14 -1.84
C ALA A 169 16.87 -3.40 -3.14
N GLY A 170 15.99 -2.56 -3.68
CA GLY A 170 16.27 -1.74 -4.85
C GLY A 170 17.42 -0.76 -4.61
N ALA A 171 17.45 -0.10 -3.45
CA ALA A 171 18.54 0.81 -3.09
C ALA A 171 19.88 0.09 -2.96
N LEU A 172 19.89 -1.08 -2.33
CA LEU A 172 21.10 -1.91 -2.22
C LEU A 172 21.60 -2.40 -3.58
N ALA A 173 20.69 -2.78 -4.49
CA ALA A 173 21.05 -3.17 -5.85
C ALA A 173 21.69 -2.01 -6.62
N LEU A 174 21.12 -0.80 -6.52
CA LEU A 174 21.70 0.41 -7.13
C LEU A 174 23.07 0.75 -6.56
N LEU A 175 23.25 0.66 -5.24
CA LEU A 175 24.57 0.86 -4.61
C LEU A 175 25.58 -0.19 -5.06
N GLY A 176 25.18 -1.44 -5.15
CA GLY A 176 26.02 -2.54 -5.66
C GLY A 176 26.45 -2.32 -7.11
N LEU A 177 25.49 -1.92 -7.96
CA LEU A 177 25.74 -1.59 -9.36
C LEU A 177 26.68 -0.38 -9.50
N GLY A 178 26.41 0.69 -8.75
CA GLY A 178 27.27 1.88 -8.72
C GLY A 178 28.71 1.56 -8.25
N GLY A 179 28.82 0.74 -7.19
CA GLY A 179 30.11 0.24 -6.70
C GLY A 179 30.86 -0.59 -7.74
N PHE A 180 30.14 -1.50 -8.43
CA PHE A 180 30.70 -2.29 -9.52
C PHE A 180 31.24 -1.40 -10.64
N TYR A 181 30.45 -0.46 -11.15
CA TYR A 181 30.89 0.46 -12.20
C TYR A 181 32.02 1.37 -11.74
N TYR A 182 32.03 1.82 -10.48
CA TYR A 182 33.13 2.60 -9.93
C TYR A 182 34.44 1.81 -9.92
N VAL A 183 34.41 0.55 -9.48
CA VAL A 183 35.60 -0.31 -9.48
C VAL A 183 36.06 -0.63 -10.90
N ALA A 184 35.13 -0.94 -11.80
CA ALA A 184 35.43 -1.20 -13.21
C ALA A 184 36.07 0.03 -13.87
N TRP A 185 35.53 1.21 -13.63
CA TRP A 185 36.10 2.48 -14.12
C TRP A 185 37.51 2.74 -13.54
N LYS A 186 37.72 2.47 -12.25
CA LYS A 186 39.04 2.61 -11.65
C LYS A 186 40.11 1.66 -12.25
N ARG A 187 39.67 0.44 -12.63
CA ARG A 187 40.59 -0.60 -13.15
C ARG A 187 40.83 -0.48 -14.64
N ALA A 188 39.81 -0.23 -15.42
CA ALA A 188 39.89 -0.27 -16.89
C ALA A 188 39.61 1.07 -17.59
N GLY A 189 38.91 2.00 -16.93
CA GLY A 189 38.47 3.27 -17.55
C GLY A 189 39.36 4.48 -17.26
N ARG A 190 40.41 4.35 -16.46
CA ARG A 190 41.35 5.45 -16.25
C ARG A 190 42.36 5.51 -17.37
N ASN A 191 42.41 6.62 -18.06
CA ASN A 191 43.47 6.86 -19.03
C ASN A 191 44.85 6.69 -18.37
N PRO A 192 45.80 6.04 -19.02
CA PRO A 192 47.19 6.00 -18.54
C PRO A 192 47.69 7.42 -18.28
N ARG A 193 48.57 7.58 -17.29
CA ARG A 193 49.22 8.87 -17.09
C ARG A 193 49.89 9.28 -18.40
N ALA A 194 49.68 10.52 -18.82
CA ALA A 194 50.39 11.05 -19.96
C ALA A 194 51.89 10.84 -19.75
N GLY A 195 52.49 10.00 -20.56
CA GLY A 195 53.94 9.79 -20.57
C GLY A 195 54.66 11.04 -21.15
N THR A 196 55.99 11.08 -21.04
CA THR A 196 56.80 12.10 -21.71
C THR A 196 56.56 11.99 -23.20
N VAL A 197 56.03 13.01 -23.81
CA VAL A 197 55.90 13.10 -25.28
C VAL A 197 57.28 13.34 -25.85
N VAL A 198 57.91 12.30 -26.44
CA VAL A 198 59.17 12.45 -27.16
C VAL A 198 58.79 12.73 -28.62
N PRO A 199 59.18 13.90 -29.18
CA PRO A 199 58.92 14.19 -30.59
C PRO A 199 59.66 13.17 -31.47
N ILE A 200 58.91 12.38 -32.21
CA ILE A 200 59.49 11.48 -33.25
C ILE A 200 59.35 12.23 -34.54
N PHE A 201 60.46 12.49 -35.18
CA PHE A 201 60.56 13.22 -36.46
C PHE A 201 60.42 12.30 -37.69
N GLU A 202 60.39 10.99 -37.46
CA GLU A 202 60.11 10.03 -38.50
C GLU A 202 58.69 9.43 -38.33
N PRO A 203 57.93 9.22 -39.46
CA PRO A 203 56.60 8.66 -39.39
C PRO A 203 56.70 7.20 -38.83
N PRO A 204 55.76 6.75 -37.98
CA PRO A 204 55.71 5.35 -37.56
C PRO A 204 55.61 4.43 -38.78
N VAL A 205 56.37 3.33 -38.75
CA VAL A 205 56.57 2.41 -39.91
C VAL A 205 55.25 1.77 -40.38
N ASP A 206 54.28 1.65 -39.53
CA ASP A 206 53.02 0.94 -39.76
C ASP A 206 51.78 1.87 -39.88
N LEU A 207 51.93 3.21 -39.92
CA LEU A 207 50.83 4.15 -39.99
C LEU A 207 50.93 5.04 -41.25
N THR A 208 49.91 4.94 -42.11
CA THR A 208 49.75 5.88 -43.20
C THR A 208 49.39 7.27 -42.71
N PRO A 209 49.60 8.37 -43.45
CA PRO A 209 49.15 9.72 -43.07
C PRO A 209 47.65 9.80 -42.76
N ALA A 210 46.85 9.04 -43.47
CA ALA A 210 45.39 8.92 -43.20
C ALA A 210 45.11 8.21 -41.89
N GLY A 211 45.89 7.15 -41.57
CA GLY A 211 45.81 6.40 -40.32
C GLY A 211 46.21 7.28 -39.12
N MET A 212 47.31 8.05 -39.23
CA MET A 212 47.71 8.99 -38.18
C MET A 212 46.65 10.06 -37.94
N ARG A 213 46.03 10.58 -38.98
CA ARG A 213 44.96 11.56 -38.87
C ARG A 213 43.71 10.97 -38.19
N TYR A 214 43.37 9.73 -38.53
CA TYR A 214 42.28 9.00 -37.88
C TYR A 214 42.49 8.86 -36.37
N VAL A 215 43.72 8.44 -35.96
CA VAL A 215 44.06 8.30 -34.54
C VAL A 215 44.02 9.64 -33.78
N LEU A 216 44.60 10.69 -34.38
CA LEU A 216 44.59 12.04 -33.77
C LEU A 216 43.22 12.64 -33.59
N LYS A 217 42.29 12.37 -34.51
CA LYS A 217 40.93 12.95 -34.49
C LYS A 217 39.91 12.02 -33.90
N MET A 218 40.28 10.79 -33.56
CA MET A 218 39.37 9.74 -33.10
C MET A 218 38.20 9.51 -34.06
N GLY A 219 38.42 9.69 -35.37
CA GLY A 219 37.42 9.51 -36.42
C GLY A 219 37.94 9.86 -37.81
N GLY A 220 37.27 9.32 -38.86
CA GLY A 220 37.56 9.63 -40.25
C GLY A 220 36.94 10.96 -40.68
N ASP A 221 37.63 11.76 -41.49
CA ASP A 221 37.09 12.89 -42.20
C ASP A 221 37.43 12.85 -43.69
N ASN A 222 36.71 13.65 -44.50
CA ASN A 222 36.90 13.67 -45.96
C ASN A 222 38.32 14.05 -46.42
N ARG A 223 39.15 14.65 -45.56
CA ARG A 223 40.54 15.00 -45.84
C ARG A 223 41.53 13.86 -45.57
N GLY A 224 41.10 12.85 -44.78
CA GLY A 224 41.87 11.64 -44.54
C GLY A 224 41.91 10.67 -45.73
N PHE A 225 40.95 10.80 -46.67
CA PHE A 225 40.89 9.97 -47.86
C PHE A 225 41.62 10.58 -49.06
N ALA A 226 42.08 11.82 -48.97
CA ALA A 226 42.75 12.55 -50.04
C ALA A 226 44.30 12.60 -49.91
N ALA A 227 44.87 11.86 -48.94
CA ALA A 227 46.31 11.85 -48.66
C ALA A 227 46.95 10.50 -49.06
#